data_f9b6ee9661db6a3dc7e7ad1c66efaf35
#
_entry.id   f9b6ee9661db6a3dc7e7ad1c66efaf35
#
_cell.length_a   1.000
_cell.length_b   1.000
_cell.length_c   1.000
_cell.angle_alpha   90.00
_cell.angle_beta   90.00
_cell.angle_gamma   90.00
#
_symmetry.space_group_name_H-M   'P 1'
#
loop_
_entity.id
_entity.type
_entity.pdbx_description
1 polymer ?
#
loop_
_entity_poly.entity_id
_entity_poly.type
_entity_poly.pdbx_seq_one_letter_code
_entity_poly.pdbx_strand_id
1 'polypeptide(L)'
;MSWKNKPFLLKPAGKDYLWGGRRLKDDFSKELDMEPLAETWECSTHPDGPSIVSGGAFDGKTLTEVLKAHPEYLGTHPRSEGELPILIKLIDAKQDLSVQVHPDDAYAKEHENGSLGKSELWYVLDAKKDAKLVYGFYHDMEKQVLKESLLNGTVEKYLQKVSVQKDDVFYIEAGTVHALGAGALVAEIQENSNVTYRMFDYNRVDKHGNARPLHVDRALDVVDLKGSASPRQ
;
A
#
# COMPACT_ATOMS: atom_id res chain seq x y z
N MET A 1 28.50 26.51 3.95
CA MET A 1 27.62 25.77 2.99
C MET A 1 26.19 26.05 3.39
N SER A 2 25.36 26.50 2.43
CA SER A 2 23.94 26.73 2.69
C SER A 2 23.25 25.44 3.10
N TRP A 3 22.42 25.46 4.15
CA TRP A 3 21.59 24.34 4.60
C TRP A 3 20.67 23.81 3.48
N LYS A 4 20.36 24.63 2.47
CA LYS A 4 19.48 24.33 1.33
C LYS A 4 19.90 23.12 0.48
N ASN A 5 21.17 22.72 0.55
CA ASN A 5 21.70 21.63 -0.27
C ASN A 5 22.12 20.41 0.59
N LYS A 6 21.66 20.33 1.83
CA LYS A 6 21.96 19.18 2.70
C LYS A 6 20.76 18.22 2.70
N PRO A 7 21.00 16.91 2.53
CA PRO A 7 19.96 15.92 2.75
C PRO A 7 19.52 15.95 4.22
N PHE A 8 18.28 15.57 4.46
CA PHE A 8 17.73 15.38 5.81
C PHE A 8 17.12 13.99 5.94
N LEU A 9 17.07 13.50 7.15
CA LEU A 9 16.46 12.20 7.46
C LEU A 9 14.97 12.38 7.76
N LEU A 10 14.22 11.31 7.57
CA LEU A 10 12.79 11.25 7.89
C LEU A 10 12.55 10.19 8.96
N LYS A 11 11.68 10.53 9.91
CA LYS A 11 11.04 9.56 10.82
C LYS A 11 9.72 9.14 10.18
N PRO A 12 9.47 7.84 10.01
CA PRO A 12 8.25 7.36 9.40
C PRO A 12 7.04 7.53 10.32
N ALA A 13 5.86 7.61 9.71
CA ALA A 13 4.60 7.35 10.41
C ALA A 13 4.36 5.83 10.46
N GLY A 14 3.89 5.31 11.60
CA GLY A 14 3.58 3.89 11.78
C GLY A 14 2.09 3.58 11.63
N LYS A 15 1.79 2.30 11.34
CA LYS A 15 0.44 1.73 11.33
C LYS A 15 0.43 0.39 12.05
N ASP A 16 -0.59 0.18 12.89
CA ASP A 16 -0.76 -0.98 13.77
C ASP A 16 -1.86 -1.94 13.30
N TYR A 17 -1.95 -2.14 11.99
CA TYR A 17 -2.98 -3.02 11.42
C TYR A 17 -2.87 -4.46 11.95
N LEU A 18 -4.03 -5.10 12.10
CA LEU A 18 -4.18 -6.42 12.75
C LEU A 18 -3.34 -7.56 12.12
N TRP A 19 -2.99 -7.44 10.86
CA TRP A 19 -2.18 -8.41 10.11
C TRP A 19 -0.67 -8.21 10.24
N GLY A 20 -0.25 -7.13 10.90
CA GLY A 20 1.15 -6.75 11.05
C GLY A 20 1.95 -7.65 11.97
N GLY A 21 3.26 -7.55 11.85
CA GLY A 21 4.24 -8.27 12.66
C GLY A 21 5.14 -7.35 13.49
N ARG A 22 6.37 -7.80 13.71
CA ARG A 22 7.42 -7.11 14.49
C ARG A 22 8.69 -6.87 13.70
N ARG A 23 8.80 -7.40 12.47
CA ARG A 23 10.05 -7.38 11.69
C ARG A 23 10.54 -5.96 11.39
N LEU A 24 9.63 -4.98 11.25
CA LEU A 24 10.02 -3.59 11.09
C LEU A 24 10.77 -3.05 12.31
N LYS A 25 10.44 -3.51 13.52
CA LYS A 25 11.21 -3.21 14.74
C LYS A 25 12.48 -4.04 14.83
N ASP A 26 12.34 -5.35 14.68
CA ASP A 26 13.39 -6.31 15.00
C ASP A 26 14.50 -6.31 13.93
N ASP A 27 14.16 -6.25 12.65
CA ASP A 27 15.10 -6.32 11.52
C ASP A 27 15.51 -4.93 10.99
N PHE A 28 14.65 -3.90 11.15
CA PHE A 28 14.86 -2.55 10.60
C PHE A 28 15.00 -1.46 11.65
N SER A 29 15.06 -1.81 12.93
CA SER A 29 15.25 -0.89 14.06
C SER A 29 14.26 0.30 14.04
N LYS A 30 12.99 0.06 13.65
CA LYS A 30 11.97 1.10 13.68
C LYS A 30 11.46 1.32 15.11
N GLU A 31 11.88 2.43 15.69
CA GLU A 31 11.53 2.82 17.07
C GLU A 31 10.19 3.56 17.11
N LEU A 32 9.09 2.80 16.96
CA LEU A 32 7.72 3.29 17.05
C LEU A 32 6.97 2.54 18.15
N ASP A 33 6.24 3.27 18.99
CA ASP A 33 5.46 2.69 20.10
C ASP A 33 4.10 2.16 19.59
N MET A 34 4.17 1.10 18.78
CA MET A 34 3.02 0.40 18.20
C MET A 34 3.26 -1.10 18.21
N GLU A 35 2.22 -1.88 18.52
CA GLU A 35 2.28 -3.35 18.50
C GLU A 35 0.91 -3.90 18.05
N PRO A 36 0.82 -4.56 16.88
CA PRO A 36 1.91 -4.79 15.91
C PRO A 36 2.37 -3.52 15.21
N LEU A 37 3.53 -3.55 14.55
CA LEU A 37 3.96 -2.52 13.60
C LEU A 37 3.84 -3.08 12.18
N ALA A 38 2.70 -2.85 11.56
CA ALA A 38 2.34 -3.42 10.26
C ALA A 38 2.99 -2.70 9.08
N GLU A 39 2.99 -1.36 9.13
CA GLU A 39 3.57 -0.50 8.10
C GLU A 39 4.36 0.64 8.74
N THR A 40 5.41 1.08 8.02
CA THR A 40 6.07 2.35 8.23
C THR A 40 6.07 3.16 6.94
N TRP A 41 5.51 4.36 6.98
CA TRP A 41 5.44 5.28 5.86
C TRP A 41 6.71 6.13 5.82
N GLU A 42 7.70 5.64 5.10
CA GLU A 42 9.08 6.12 5.13
C GLU A 42 9.26 7.49 4.50
N CYS A 43 8.56 7.72 3.37
CA CYS A 43 8.57 9.00 2.69
C CYS A 43 7.13 9.33 2.29
N SER A 44 6.49 10.18 3.09
CA SER A 44 5.06 10.47 2.99
C SER A 44 4.76 11.93 3.20
N THR A 45 4.00 12.50 2.27
CA THR A 45 3.30 13.78 2.43
C THR A 45 1.80 13.58 2.65
N HIS A 46 1.34 12.31 2.68
CA HIS A 46 -0.08 11.98 2.86
C HIS A 46 -0.59 12.43 4.24
N PRO A 47 -1.77 13.06 4.33
CA PRO A 47 -2.29 13.59 5.59
C PRO A 47 -2.53 12.52 6.66
N ASP A 48 -2.83 11.27 6.25
CA ASP A 48 -3.05 10.15 7.19
C ASP A 48 -1.78 9.66 7.89
N GLY A 49 -0.59 10.09 7.43
CA GLY A 49 0.68 9.70 8.02
C GLY A 49 1.86 10.43 7.38
N PRO A 50 2.01 11.73 7.62
CA PRO A 50 3.15 12.47 7.10
C PRO A 50 4.43 12.04 7.79
N SER A 51 5.52 11.90 7.04
CA SER A 51 6.85 11.70 7.62
C SER A 51 7.35 12.99 8.28
N ILE A 52 8.10 12.85 9.37
CA ILE A 52 8.66 13.96 10.15
C ILE A 52 10.16 14.08 9.87
N VAL A 53 10.63 15.27 9.59
CA VAL A 53 12.08 15.52 9.42
C VAL A 53 12.81 15.32 10.72
N SER A 54 13.93 14.61 10.68
CA SER A 54 14.79 14.32 11.82
C SER A 54 16.16 15.00 11.67
N GLY A 55 16.41 15.95 12.56
CA GLY A 55 17.65 16.70 12.61
C GLY A 55 17.75 17.84 11.56
N GLY A 56 18.77 18.69 11.75
CA GLY A 56 19.03 19.81 10.86
C GLY A 56 18.05 20.98 11.00
N ALA A 57 17.97 21.80 9.94
CA ALA A 57 17.22 23.07 9.98
C ALA A 57 15.68 22.88 10.02
N PHE A 58 15.21 21.68 9.68
CA PHE A 58 13.77 21.38 9.60
C PHE A 58 13.31 20.36 10.64
N ASP A 59 14.15 20.08 11.63
CA ASP A 59 13.85 19.09 12.68
C ASP A 59 12.44 19.27 13.26
N GLY A 60 11.68 18.17 13.33
CA GLY A 60 10.32 18.15 13.87
C GLY A 60 9.22 18.62 12.94
N LYS A 61 9.54 19.19 11.75
CA LYS A 61 8.53 19.56 10.77
C LYS A 61 8.08 18.35 9.96
N THR A 62 6.83 18.36 9.51
CA THR A 62 6.37 17.37 8.54
C THR A 62 7.06 17.60 7.18
N LEU A 63 7.24 16.52 6.41
CA LEU A 63 7.76 16.63 5.06
C LEU A 63 6.92 17.60 4.20
N THR A 64 5.58 17.54 4.34
CA THR A 64 4.65 18.46 3.66
C THR A 64 4.92 19.94 3.98
N GLU A 65 5.15 20.27 5.26
CA GLU A 65 5.49 21.67 5.66
C GLU A 65 6.80 22.12 5.03
N VAL A 66 7.81 21.23 4.99
CA VAL A 66 9.10 21.56 4.37
C VAL A 66 8.95 21.76 2.87
N LEU A 67 8.23 20.88 2.16
CA LEU A 67 8.06 21.00 0.71
C LEU A 67 7.21 22.21 0.30
N LYS A 68 6.21 22.60 1.12
CA LYS A 68 5.46 23.85 0.90
C LYS A 68 6.31 25.10 1.08
N ALA A 69 7.18 25.09 2.08
CA ALA A 69 8.08 26.23 2.33
C ALA A 69 9.27 26.28 1.36
N HIS A 70 9.64 25.15 0.78
CA HIS A 70 10.82 24.95 -0.04
C HIS A 70 10.49 24.10 -1.27
N PRO A 71 9.67 24.62 -2.21
CA PRO A 71 9.22 23.88 -3.40
C PRO A 71 10.37 23.45 -4.32
N GLU A 72 11.55 24.08 -4.18
CA GLU A 72 12.75 23.67 -4.91
C GLU A 72 13.17 22.20 -4.66
N TYR A 73 12.74 21.59 -3.55
CA TYR A 73 12.97 20.16 -3.30
C TYR A 73 12.11 19.25 -4.17
N LEU A 74 11.02 19.75 -4.73
CA LEU A 74 10.16 19.01 -5.67
C LEU A 74 10.70 19.02 -7.11
N GLY A 75 11.81 19.72 -7.36
CA GLY A 75 12.41 19.86 -8.67
C GLY A 75 11.74 20.92 -9.54
N THR A 76 11.98 20.84 -10.85
CA THR A 76 11.55 21.85 -11.81
C THR A 76 10.16 21.61 -12.42
N HIS A 77 9.61 20.43 -12.23
CA HIS A 77 8.30 20.02 -12.79
C HIS A 77 7.45 19.30 -11.72
N PRO A 78 7.12 19.97 -10.60
CA PRO A 78 6.30 19.35 -9.57
C PRO A 78 4.89 19.10 -10.10
N ARG A 79 4.31 17.95 -9.74
CA ARG A 79 2.90 17.61 -10.07
C ARG A 79 1.90 18.29 -9.13
N SER A 80 2.36 18.68 -7.94
CA SER A 80 1.53 19.34 -6.92
C SER A 80 2.38 20.26 -6.05
N GLU A 81 1.74 21.22 -5.37
CA GLU A 81 2.41 22.11 -4.44
C GLU A 81 2.54 21.47 -3.05
N GLY A 82 3.79 21.25 -2.63
CA GLY A 82 4.10 20.75 -1.27
C GLY A 82 3.80 19.28 -1.03
N GLU A 83 3.50 18.51 -2.07
CA GLU A 83 3.23 17.07 -1.96
C GLU A 83 4.08 16.28 -2.94
N LEU A 84 4.53 15.12 -2.51
CA LEU A 84 5.14 14.13 -3.41
C LEU A 84 4.03 13.36 -4.13
N PRO A 85 4.20 13.04 -5.41
CA PRO A 85 3.22 12.19 -6.13
C PRO A 85 3.29 10.72 -5.71
N ILE A 86 4.26 10.37 -4.86
CA ILE A 86 4.51 9.00 -4.39
C ILE A 86 4.50 8.92 -2.87
N LEU A 87 4.20 7.74 -2.36
CA LEU A 87 4.31 7.34 -0.97
C LEU A 87 5.14 6.07 -0.91
N ILE A 88 6.17 6.04 -0.06
CA ILE A 88 7.06 4.89 0.13
C ILE A 88 6.81 4.30 1.49
N LYS A 89 6.59 2.98 1.56
CA LYS A 89 6.33 2.24 2.79
C LYS A 89 7.22 1.01 2.92
N LEU A 90 7.41 0.56 4.15
CA LEU A 90 7.79 -0.82 4.44
C LEU A 90 6.58 -1.52 5.06
N ILE A 91 6.34 -2.77 4.66
CA ILE A 91 5.17 -3.57 5.08
C ILE A 91 5.65 -4.93 5.58
N ASP A 92 5.28 -5.28 6.82
CA ASP A 92 5.51 -6.60 7.41
C ASP A 92 4.19 -7.38 7.48
N ALA A 93 3.95 -8.26 6.52
CA ALA A 93 2.78 -9.11 6.45
C ALA A 93 2.97 -10.38 7.31
N LYS A 94 2.66 -10.31 8.60
CA LYS A 94 2.63 -11.50 9.48
C LYS A 94 1.46 -12.42 9.15
N GLN A 95 0.33 -11.84 8.71
CA GLN A 95 -0.85 -12.55 8.20
C GLN A 95 -1.17 -12.04 6.80
N ASP A 96 -2.03 -12.75 6.07
CA ASP A 96 -2.51 -12.29 4.76
C ASP A 96 -3.21 -10.94 4.88
N LEU A 97 -2.87 -10.00 4.01
CA LEU A 97 -3.64 -8.78 3.85
C LEU A 97 -4.98 -9.10 3.17
N SER A 98 -5.95 -8.20 3.32
CA SER A 98 -7.23 -8.34 2.60
C SER A 98 -7.00 -8.36 1.09
N VAL A 99 -7.80 -9.16 0.38
CA VAL A 99 -7.90 -9.06 -1.07
C VAL A 99 -8.55 -7.71 -1.43
N GLN A 100 -7.90 -6.94 -2.28
CA GLN A 100 -8.24 -5.56 -2.56
C GLN A 100 -7.96 -5.17 -4.01
N VAL A 101 -8.52 -4.05 -4.41
CA VAL A 101 -8.26 -3.38 -5.68
C VAL A 101 -8.22 -1.88 -5.46
N HIS A 102 -7.48 -1.17 -6.30
CA HIS A 102 -7.38 0.28 -6.27
C HIS A 102 -7.91 0.91 -7.54
N PRO A 103 -8.53 2.09 -7.46
CA PRO A 103 -8.96 2.85 -8.63
C PRO A 103 -7.78 3.49 -9.36
N ASP A 104 -7.98 3.87 -10.61
CA ASP A 104 -7.11 4.79 -11.33
C ASP A 104 -7.37 6.26 -10.92
N ASP A 105 -6.54 7.18 -11.42
CA ASP A 105 -6.64 8.61 -11.14
C ASP A 105 -8.00 9.20 -11.55
N ALA A 106 -8.56 8.76 -12.68
CA ALA A 106 -9.81 9.31 -13.19
C ALA A 106 -10.98 8.96 -12.27
N TYR A 107 -11.09 7.69 -11.89
CA TYR A 107 -12.12 7.22 -10.97
C TYR A 107 -11.94 7.81 -9.57
N ALA A 108 -10.72 7.82 -9.04
CA ALA A 108 -10.45 8.34 -7.71
C ALA A 108 -10.76 9.83 -7.60
N LYS A 109 -10.42 10.61 -8.62
CA LYS A 109 -10.72 12.04 -8.68
C LYS A 109 -12.22 12.32 -8.61
N GLU A 110 -13.03 11.52 -9.28
CA GLU A 110 -14.49 11.69 -9.32
C GLU A 110 -15.18 11.18 -8.05
N HIS A 111 -14.74 10.03 -7.53
CA HIS A 111 -15.46 9.30 -6.49
C HIS A 111 -14.83 9.38 -5.10
N GLU A 112 -13.57 9.84 -4.99
CA GLU A 112 -12.81 9.88 -3.72
C GLU A 112 -12.27 11.30 -3.43
N ASN A 113 -13.14 12.31 -3.59
CA ASN A 113 -12.89 13.70 -3.22
C ASN A 113 -11.62 14.31 -3.85
N GLY A 114 -11.29 13.92 -5.09
CA GLY A 114 -10.11 14.43 -5.78
C GLY A 114 -8.81 13.71 -5.46
N SER A 115 -8.86 12.57 -4.78
CA SER A 115 -7.69 11.73 -4.51
C SER A 115 -7.04 11.23 -5.79
N LEU A 116 -5.77 10.87 -5.69
CA LEU A 116 -5.07 10.11 -6.73
C LEU A 116 -5.58 8.66 -6.74
N GLY A 117 -5.43 8.00 -7.88
CA GLY A 117 -5.48 6.55 -8.00
C GLY A 117 -4.36 5.88 -7.20
N LYS A 118 -4.23 4.56 -7.33
CA LYS A 118 -3.21 3.85 -6.60
C LYS A 118 -2.65 2.68 -7.41
N SER A 119 -1.73 3.02 -8.32
CA SER A 119 -0.79 2.04 -8.86
C SER A 119 0.39 1.92 -7.91
N GLU A 120 0.94 0.73 -7.77
CA GLU A 120 2.00 0.46 -6.80
C GLU A 120 3.02 -0.54 -7.32
N LEU A 121 4.22 -0.49 -6.76
CA LEU A 121 5.29 -1.44 -7.01
C LEU A 121 5.71 -2.03 -5.67
N TRP A 122 5.84 -3.36 -5.63
CA TRP A 122 6.39 -4.07 -4.49
C TRP A 122 7.78 -4.60 -4.81
N TYR A 123 8.76 -4.24 -4.00
CA TYR A 123 10.07 -4.87 -3.95
C TYR A 123 10.11 -5.79 -2.73
N VAL A 124 10.32 -7.07 -2.93
CA VAL A 124 10.34 -8.06 -1.85
C VAL A 124 11.69 -8.01 -1.12
N LEU A 125 11.70 -7.44 0.07
CA LEU A 125 12.88 -7.34 0.94
C LEU A 125 13.25 -8.69 1.54
N ASP A 126 12.23 -9.48 1.89
CA ASP A 126 12.37 -10.85 2.36
C ASP A 126 11.03 -11.58 2.29
N ALA A 127 11.07 -12.90 2.19
CA ALA A 127 9.89 -13.76 2.20
C ALA A 127 10.16 -15.06 2.94
N LYS A 128 9.22 -15.49 3.77
CA LYS A 128 9.27 -16.83 4.36
C LYS A 128 9.11 -17.89 3.29
N LYS A 129 9.62 -19.09 3.58
CA LYS A 129 9.39 -20.24 2.71
C LYS A 129 7.88 -20.41 2.47
N ASP A 130 7.51 -20.68 1.23
CA ASP A 130 6.14 -20.86 0.77
C ASP A 130 5.23 -19.62 0.85
N ALA A 131 5.80 -18.43 1.12
CA ALA A 131 5.05 -17.18 1.04
C ALA A 131 4.50 -16.98 -0.38
N LYS A 132 3.28 -16.47 -0.45
CA LYS A 132 2.59 -16.19 -1.72
C LYS A 132 1.96 -14.81 -1.66
N LEU A 133 1.63 -14.29 -2.83
CA LEU A 133 0.74 -13.14 -2.97
C LEU A 133 -0.40 -13.48 -3.92
N VAL A 134 -1.46 -12.71 -3.86
CA VAL A 134 -2.53 -12.72 -4.86
C VAL A 134 -2.19 -11.68 -5.92
N TYR A 135 -2.30 -12.07 -7.20
CA TYR A 135 -2.08 -11.19 -8.34
C TYR A 135 -3.08 -11.50 -9.46
N GLY A 136 -4.21 -10.79 -9.47
CA GLY A 136 -5.27 -10.96 -10.44
C GLY A 136 -6.00 -12.30 -10.33
N PHE A 137 -6.54 -12.73 -11.46
CA PHE A 137 -7.33 -13.96 -11.58
C PHE A 137 -6.59 -15.00 -12.44
N TYR A 138 -6.89 -16.28 -12.20
CA TYR A 138 -6.38 -17.37 -13.05
C TYR A 138 -6.90 -17.30 -14.50
N HIS A 139 -8.13 -16.84 -14.68
CA HIS A 139 -8.82 -16.73 -15.98
C HIS A 139 -9.68 -15.48 -16.02
N ASP A 140 -10.11 -15.07 -17.20
CA ASP A 140 -11.09 -14.00 -17.36
C ASP A 140 -12.32 -14.27 -16.48
N MET A 141 -12.78 -13.23 -15.79
CA MET A 141 -13.90 -13.28 -14.87
C MET A 141 -15.11 -12.56 -15.45
N GLU A 142 -16.30 -13.08 -15.18
CA GLU A 142 -17.54 -12.33 -15.37
C GLU A 142 -17.86 -11.52 -14.11
N LYS A 143 -18.28 -10.26 -14.27
CA LYS A 143 -18.59 -9.34 -13.16
C LYS A 143 -19.60 -9.94 -12.18
N GLN A 144 -20.63 -10.63 -12.69
CA GLN A 144 -21.66 -11.25 -11.86
C GLN A 144 -21.12 -12.42 -11.06
N VAL A 145 -20.27 -13.27 -11.65
CA VAL A 145 -19.62 -14.39 -10.96
C VAL A 145 -18.69 -13.89 -9.86
N LEU A 146 -17.93 -12.82 -10.13
CA LEU A 146 -17.09 -12.19 -9.11
C LEU A 146 -17.95 -11.67 -7.95
N LYS A 147 -19.03 -10.93 -8.24
CA LYS A 147 -19.94 -10.39 -7.22
C LYS A 147 -20.48 -11.51 -6.32
N GLU A 148 -21.00 -12.58 -6.91
CA GLU A 148 -21.55 -13.71 -6.17
C GLU A 148 -20.48 -14.40 -5.31
N SER A 149 -19.26 -14.56 -5.85
CA SER A 149 -18.15 -15.20 -5.12
C SER A 149 -17.67 -14.37 -3.93
N LEU A 150 -17.71 -13.05 -4.02
CA LEU A 150 -17.41 -12.14 -2.92
C LEU A 150 -18.49 -12.23 -1.82
N LEU A 151 -19.76 -12.23 -2.20
CA LEU A 151 -20.88 -12.29 -1.26
C LEU A 151 -20.97 -13.62 -0.52
N ASN A 152 -20.62 -14.73 -1.16
CA ASN A 152 -20.66 -16.06 -0.55
C ASN A 152 -19.30 -16.54 0.01
N GLY A 153 -18.26 -15.70 -0.05
CA GLY A 153 -16.93 -15.98 0.51
C GLY A 153 -16.11 -17.03 -0.25
N THR A 154 -16.40 -17.26 -1.53
CA THR A 154 -15.70 -18.28 -2.35
C THR A 154 -14.72 -17.72 -3.35
N VAL A 155 -14.41 -16.41 -3.30
CA VAL A 155 -13.56 -15.71 -4.27
C VAL A 155 -12.15 -16.28 -4.38
N GLU A 156 -11.60 -16.85 -3.31
CA GLU A 156 -10.22 -17.35 -3.29
C GLU A 156 -9.94 -18.41 -4.39
N LYS A 157 -10.93 -19.18 -4.82
CA LYS A 157 -10.77 -20.20 -5.88
C LYS A 157 -10.51 -19.62 -7.27
N TYR A 158 -10.78 -18.34 -7.46
CA TYR A 158 -10.54 -17.63 -8.72
C TYR A 158 -9.25 -16.82 -8.72
N LEU A 159 -8.69 -16.54 -7.53
CA LEU A 159 -7.52 -15.67 -7.35
C LEU A 159 -6.23 -16.40 -7.73
N GLN A 160 -5.42 -15.76 -8.57
CA GLN A 160 -4.10 -16.26 -8.90
C GLN A 160 -3.14 -16.07 -7.72
N LYS A 161 -2.61 -17.17 -7.19
CA LYS A 161 -1.59 -17.15 -6.12
C LYS A 161 -0.21 -17.38 -6.70
N VAL A 162 0.70 -16.43 -6.46
CA VAL A 162 2.06 -16.43 -6.98
C VAL A 162 3.04 -16.58 -5.83
N SER A 163 3.98 -17.50 -5.93
CA SER A 163 5.07 -17.65 -4.95
C SER A 163 6.02 -16.46 -5.04
N VAL A 164 6.49 -15.99 -3.89
CA VAL A 164 7.40 -14.86 -3.79
C VAL A 164 8.70 -15.25 -3.10
N GLN A 165 9.77 -14.61 -3.50
CA GLN A 165 11.08 -14.72 -2.89
C GLN A 165 11.73 -13.33 -2.78
N LYS A 166 12.77 -13.24 -1.97
CA LYS A 166 13.56 -12.03 -1.87
C LYS A 166 14.04 -11.57 -3.25
N ASP A 167 14.07 -10.24 -3.44
CA ASP A 167 14.49 -9.53 -4.65
C ASP A 167 13.48 -9.63 -5.83
N ASP A 168 12.33 -10.29 -5.67
CA ASP A 168 11.24 -10.20 -6.64
C ASP A 168 10.66 -8.77 -6.68
N VAL A 169 10.23 -8.36 -7.88
CA VAL A 169 9.54 -7.09 -8.11
C VAL A 169 8.18 -7.36 -8.75
N PHE A 170 7.15 -6.70 -8.26
CA PHE A 170 5.80 -6.78 -8.80
C PHE A 170 5.26 -5.37 -9.03
N TYR A 171 4.78 -5.10 -10.24
CA TYR A 171 4.04 -3.89 -10.54
C TYR A 171 2.54 -4.19 -10.48
N ILE A 172 1.82 -3.46 -9.64
CA ILE A 172 0.38 -3.59 -9.43
C ILE A 172 -0.29 -2.36 -10.05
N GLU A 173 -0.75 -2.51 -11.27
CA GLU A 173 -1.52 -1.47 -11.94
C GLU A 173 -2.89 -1.30 -11.28
N ALA A 174 -3.39 -0.06 -11.22
CA ALA A 174 -4.75 0.21 -10.77
C ALA A 174 -5.76 -0.71 -11.52
N GLY A 175 -6.74 -1.25 -10.81
CA GLY A 175 -7.67 -2.27 -11.32
C GLY A 175 -7.23 -3.71 -11.09
N THR A 176 -5.96 -3.98 -10.80
CA THR A 176 -5.48 -5.33 -10.52
C THR A 176 -5.91 -5.80 -9.12
N VAL A 177 -6.59 -6.93 -9.04
CA VAL A 177 -6.89 -7.59 -7.75
C VAL A 177 -5.61 -8.14 -7.15
N HIS A 178 -5.33 -7.81 -5.89
CA HIS A 178 -4.09 -8.24 -5.25
C HIS A 178 -4.22 -8.38 -3.73
N ALA A 179 -3.26 -9.09 -3.14
CA ALA A 179 -3.03 -9.13 -1.70
C ALA A 179 -1.63 -9.61 -1.40
N LEU A 180 -0.94 -8.98 -0.44
CA LEU A 180 0.26 -9.55 0.17
C LEU A 180 -0.14 -10.73 1.04
N GLY A 181 0.55 -11.85 0.87
CA GLY A 181 0.37 -13.03 1.70
C GLY A 181 1.29 -13.04 2.91
N ALA A 182 0.90 -13.86 3.88
CA ALA A 182 1.63 -14.01 5.14
C ALA A 182 3.10 -14.42 4.91
N GLY A 183 3.99 -13.74 5.62
CA GLY A 183 5.44 -13.98 5.56
C GLY A 183 6.20 -13.12 4.57
N ALA A 184 5.54 -12.31 3.76
CA ALA A 184 6.19 -11.33 2.91
C ALA A 184 6.58 -10.07 3.71
N LEU A 185 7.76 -9.53 3.39
CA LEU A 185 8.24 -8.22 3.84
C LEU A 185 8.61 -7.42 2.60
N VAL A 186 7.95 -6.30 2.39
CA VAL A 186 8.10 -5.55 1.14
C VAL A 186 8.36 -4.06 1.37
N ALA A 187 9.09 -3.46 0.42
CA ALA A 187 9.04 -2.02 0.20
C ALA A 187 7.98 -1.77 -0.88
N GLU A 188 6.99 -0.95 -0.55
CA GLU A 188 5.92 -0.52 -1.44
C GLU A 188 6.17 0.91 -1.88
N ILE A 189 6.28 1.12 -3.17
CA ILE A 189 6.36 2.43 -3.80
C ILE A 189 5.07 2.62 -4.58
N GLN A 190 4.23 3.55 -4.15
CA GLN A 190 2.89 3.76 -4.68
C GLN A 190 2.62 5.22 -5.02
N GLU A 191 1.56 5.49 -5.75
CA GLU A 191 0.99 6.82 -5.84
C GLU A 191 0.59 7.33 -4.45
N ASN A 192 0.61 8.65 -4.24
CA ASN A 192 0.32 9.25 -2.93
C ASN A 192 -1.19 9.21 -2.60
N SER A 193 -1.69 8.00 -2.41
CA SER A 193 -3.09 7.68 -2.16
C SER A 193 -3.22 6.62 -1.08
N ASN A 194 -4.30 6.68 -0.31
CA ASN A 194 -4.67 5.65 0.66
C ASN A 194 -6.03 4.98 0.31
N VAL A 195 -6.50 5.18 -0.93
CA VAL A 195 -7.76 4.62 -1.40
C VAL A 195 -7.63 3.13 -1.62
N THR A 196 -8.44 2.35 -0.90
CA THR A 196 -8.43 0.89 -0.98
C THR A 196 -9.85 0.35 -0.98
N TYR A 197 -10.22 -0.39 -2.02
CA TYR A 197 -11.48 -1.12 -2.07
C TYR A 197 -11.25 -2.56 -1.65
N ARG A 198 -11.57 -2.84 -0.37
CA ARG A 198 -11.45 -4.17 0.21
C ARG A 198 -12.55 -5.06 -0.32
N MET A 199 -12.15 -6.16 -0.97
CA MET A 199 -13.06 -7.12 -1.60
C MET A 199 -13.36 -8.31 -0.70
N PHE A 200 -12.34 -8.82 0.00
CA PHE A 200 -12.46 -10.00 0.87
C PHE A 200 -11.43 -9.93 2.00
N ASP A 201 -11.84 -10.24 3.23
CA ASP A 201 -10.99 -10.15 4.41
C ASP A 201 -11.02 -11.41 5.28
N TYR A 202 -11.25 -12.57 4.68
CA TYR A 202 -11.21 -13.88 5.36
C TYR A 202 -12.16 -13.97 6.56
N ASN A 203 -13.22 -13.19 6.60
CA ASN A 203 -14.15 -13.06 7.73
C ASN A 203 -13.47 -12.69 9.06
N ARG A 204 -12.31 -12.03 9.01
CA ARG A 204 -11.58 -11.60 10.20
C ARG A 204 -12.34 -10.52 10.96
N VAL A 205 -12.19 -10.60 12.29
CA VAL A 205 -12.70 -9.58 13.21
C VAL A 205 -11.57 -9.08 14.09
N ASP A 206 -11.72 -7.87 14.57
CA ASP A 206 -10.82 -7.30 15.55
C ASP A 206 -11.06 -7.91 16.96
N LYS A 207 -10.30 -7.46 17.96
CA LYS A 207 -10.43 -7.90 19.35
C LYS A 207 -11.79 -7.60 19.99
N HIS A 208 -12.60 -6.79 19.33
CA HIS A 208 -13.96 -6.42 19.77
C HIS A 208 -15.05 -7.15 18.98
N GLY A 209 -14.68 -8.03 18.05
CA GLY A 209 -15.60 -8.78 17.20
C GLY A 209 -16.09 -8.02 15.96
N ASN A 210 -15.51 -6.87 15.63
CA ASN A 210 -15.91 -6.07 14.47
C ASN A 210 -15.13 -6.49 13.21
N ALA A 211 -15.86 -6.80 12.13
CA ALA A 211 -15.26 -7.00 10.81
C ALA A 211 -14.92 -5.64 10.16
N ARG A 212 -13.85 -5.61 9.36
CA ARG A 212 -13.55 -4.44 8.54
C ARG A 212 -14.57 -4.31 7.41
N PRO A 213 -15.01 -3.09 7.06
CA PRO A 213 -15.95 -2.88 5.94
C PRO A 213 -15.39 -3.44 4.62
N LEU A 214 -16.25 -4.07 3.83
CA LEU A 214 -15.98 -4.44 2.45
C LEU A 214 -16.57 -3.38 1.50
N HIS A 215 -15.90 -3.16 0.37
CA HIS A 215 -16.25 -2.14 -0.62
C HIS A 215 -16.61 -2.80 -1.96
N VAL A 216 -17.49 -3.82 -1.93
CA VAL A 216 -17.75 -4.70 -3.07
C VAL A 216 -18.20 -3.93 -4.32
N ASP A 217 -19.16 -3.03 -4.20
CA ASP A 217 -19.67 -2.30 -5.36
C ASP A 217 -18.60 -1.39 -5.98
N ARG A 218 -17.84 -0.64 -5.17
CA ARG A 218 -16.70 0.18 -5.62
C ARG A 218 -15.61 -0.66 -6.28
N ALA A 219 -15.30 -1.82 -5.70
CA ALA A 219 -14.35 -2.74 -6.29
C ALA A 219 -14.80 -3.25 -7.66
N LEU A 220 -16.07 -3.60 -7.79
CA LEU A 220 -16.67 -4.05 -9.07
C LEU A 220 -16.71 -2.97 -10.15
N ASP A 221 -16.62 -1.70 -9.78
CA ASP A 221 -16.55 -0.59 -10.75
C ASP A 221 -15.16 -0.45 -11.37
N VAL A 222 -14.10 -0.80 -10.65
CA VAL A 222 -12.71 -0.52 -11.05
C VAL A 222 -11.88 -1.75 -11.38
N VAL A 223 -12.34 -2.95 -11.01
CA VAL A 223 -11.59 -4.20 -11.16
C VAL A 223 -11.37 -4.56 -12.62
N ASP A 224 -10.11 -4.89 -12.98
CA ASP A 224 -9.81 -5.59 -14.23
C ASP A 224 -10.22 -7.07 -14.10
N LEU A 225 -11.13 -7.49 -14.96
CA LEU A 225 -11.69 -8.85 -14.98
C LEU A 225 -10.89 -9.82 -15.86
N LYS A 226 -9.80 -9.37 -16.46
CA LYS A 226 -8.94 -10.22 -17.28
C LYS A 226 -8.09 -11.14 -16.42
N GLY A 227 -7.87 -12.34 -16.91
CA GLY A 227 -6.93 -13.28 -16.33
C GLY A 227 -5.51 -12.73 -16.44
N SER A 228 -4.74 -12.79 -15.35
CA SER A 228 -3.39 -12.27 -15.32
C SER A 228 -2.41 -13.25 -15.96
N ALA A 229 -1.64 -12.81 -16.96
CA ALA A 229 -0.71 -13.68 -17.69
C ALA A 229 0.54 -13.99 -16.85
N SER A 230 1.40 -13.06 -16.60
CA SER A 230 2.63 -13.27 -15.80
C SER A 230 2.87 -12.06 -14.90
N PRO A 231 2.94 -12.26 -13.58
CA PRO A 231 3.09 -11.15 -12.63
C PRO A 231 4.54 -10.69 -12.41
N ARG A 232 5.53 -11.40 -12.94
CA ARG A 232 6.95 -11.08 -12.71
C ARG A 232 7.54 -10.29 -13.87
N GLN A 233 8.20 -9.19 -13.52
CA GLN A 233 9.16 -8.51 -14.40
C GLN A 233 10.57 -8.74 -13.89
#